data_273d798e63279954dd57bff8301569f0
#
_entry.id   273d798e63279954dd57bff8301569f0
#
_cell.length_a   1.000
_cell.length_b   1.000
_cell.length_c   1.000
_cell.angle_alpha   90.00
_cell.angle_beta   90.00
_cell.angle_gamma   90.00
#
_symmetry.space_group_name_H-M   'P 1'
#
loop_
_entity.id
_entity.type
_entity.pdbx_description
1 polymer ?
#
loop_
_entity_poly.entity_id
_entity_poly.type
_entity_poly.pdbx_seq_one_letter_code
_entity_poly.pdbx_strand_id
1 'polypeptide(L)'
;VVQIEVLPFNSIKMFQQPPAVSKGRVDLVCTPAAFYARAIPENEAISTASSSPMQARAAGGVAIIDGLHQKHFNMKYLGWTTGGGKFRIYMKNAPKFSAAGLPDFSGVKMRDNPIYGAFLRALKASTHNLPSSAVYGALEKGVVDASPWATIGIKGLKWDKFLRHAIEPDFYQTDIGWAMNLAKWNGLSAKAKGILQSALINQEKINNVQGLDLSAKERVTLIKEGMKFHSVPNSKAYLKMAVDSAYNRVAGRLKKSGRDSSHLSKLRAAYQQ
;
A
#
# COMPACT_ATOMS: atom_id res chain seq x y z
N VAL A 1 -13.50 28.42 -6.24
CA VAL A 1 -13.54 27.10 -6.89
C VAL A 1 -12.11 26.65 -7.05
N VAL A 2 -11.81 25.38 -6.72
CA VAL A 2 -10.54 24.75 -7.05
C VAL A 2 -10.82 23.80 -8.21
N GLN A 3 -10.08 23.93 -9.30
CA GLN A 3 -10.18 23.08 -10.47
C GLN A 3 -8.91 22.22 -10.56
N ILE A 4 -9.08 20.92 -10.78
CA ILE A 4 -7.98 19.97 -10.97
C ILE A 4 -8.03 19.48 -12.42
N GLU A 5 -6.96 19.74 -13.16
CA GLU A 5 -6.75 19.18 -14.49
C GLU A 5 -6.02 17.83 -14.35
N VAL A 6 -6.58 16.79 -14.94
CA VAL A 6 -6.00 15.44 -14.91
C VAL A 6 -5.19 15.22 -16.17
N LEU A 7 -3.90 14.95 -16.02
CA LEU A 7 -3.04 14.63 -17.15
C LEU A 7 -3.45 13.28 -17.80
N PRO A 8 -3.28 13.13 -19.11
CA PRO A 8 -3.59 11.89 -19.80
C PRO A 8 -2.88 10.67 -19.19
N PHE A 9 -3.53 9.52 -19.27
CA PHE A 9 -2.99 8.27 -18.74
C PHE A 9 -1.61 7.97 -19.39
N ASN A 10 -0.66 7.55 -18.57
CA ASN A 10 0.73 7.26 -18.96
C ASN A 10 1.58 8.46 -19.46
N SER A 11 1.11 9.71 -19.39
CA SER A 11 1.94 10.88 -19.70
C SER A 11 3.21 10.96 -18.82
N ILE A 12 3.12 10.45 -17.60
CA ILE A 12 4.26 10.29 -16.68
C ILE A 12 4.28 8.85 -16.16
N LYS A 13 5.42 8.16 -16.31
CA LYS A 13 5.59 6.80 -15.81
C LYS A 13 5.36 6.75 -14.29
N MET A 14 4.68 5.72 -13.80
CA MET A 14 4.18 5.55 -12.43
C MET A 14 5.21 5.95 -11.34
N PHE A 15 6.42 5.41 -11.38
CA PHE A 15 7.47 5.72 -10.40
C PHE A 15 8.13 7.10 -10.61
N GLN A 16 7.82 7.80 -11.71
CA GLN A 16 8.30 9.16 -11.98
C GLN A 16 7.31 10.24 -11.54
N GLN A 17 6.07 9.88 -11.23
CA GLN A 17 5.04 10.83 -10.80
C GLN A 17 5.42 11.57 -9.50
N PRO A 18 5.79 10.90 -8.38
CA PRO A 18 6.21 11.61 -7.17
C PRO A 18 7.43 12.52 -7.37
N PRO A 19 8.51 12.11 -8.04
CA PRO A 19 9.61 13.01 -8.40
C PRO A 19 9.20 14.21 -9.25
N ALA A 20 8.23 14.05 -10.16
CA ALA A 20 7.72 15.15 -10.98
C ALA A 20 7.01 16.21 -10.12
N VAL A 21 6.21 15.79 -9.12
CA VAL A 21 5.57 16.68 -8.15
C VAL A 21 6.60 17.34 -7.25
N SER A 22 7.53 16.58 -6.70
CA SER A 22 8.61 17.12 -5.84
C SER A 22 9.40 18.22 -6.55
N LYS A 23 9.62 18.09 -7.87
CA LYS A 23 10.34 19.07 -8.72
C LYS A 23 9.44 20.18 -9.28
N GLY A 24 8.15 20.19 -8.97
CA GLY A 24 7.19 21.20 -9.44
C GLY A 24 6.83 21.10 -10.93
N ARG A 25 7.10 19.97 -11.60
CA ARG A 25 6.67 19.72 -12.99
C ARG A 25 5.16 19.43 -13.09
N VAL A 26 4.61 18.90 -12.02
CA VAL A 26 3.18 18.63 -11.81
C VAL A 26 2.84 19.08 -10.40
N ASP A 27 1.66 19.60 -10.20
CA ASP A 27 1.28 20.21 -8.93
C ASP A 27 0.85 19.18 -7.88
N LEU A 28 0.19 18.10 -8.30
CA LEU A 28 -0.49 17.14 -7.42
C LEU A 28 -0.35 15.71 -7.95
N VAL A 29 -0.25 14.74 -7.07
CA VAL A 29 -0.28 13.32 -7.40
C VAL A 29 -1.20 12.55 -6.47
N CYS A 30 -1.86 11.53 -7.02
CA CYS A 30 -2.55 10.47 -6.29
C CYS A 30 -1.84 9.15 -6.61
N THR A 31 -1.08 8.61 -5.64
CA THR A 31 -0.22 7.45 -5.90
C THR A 31 0.04 6.65 -4.62
N PRO A 32 0.39 5.35 -4.72
CA PRO A 32 0.85 4.60 -3.54
C PRO A 32 2.07 5.27 -2.89
N ALA A 33 1.96 5.52 -1.60
CA ALA A 33 3.02 6.17 -0.82
C ALA A 33 4.32 5.35 -0.80
N ALA A 34 4.22 4.03 -0.84
CA ALA A 34 5.37 3.13 -0.92
C ALA A 34 6.17 3.26 -2.24
N PHE A 35 5.61 3.82 -3.32
CA PHE A 35 6.32 3.96 -4.59
C PHE A 35 7.49 4.94 -4.52
N TYR A 36 7.49 5.84 -3.55
CA TYR A 36 8.59 6.75 -3.28
C TYR A 36 9.23 6.58 -1.89
N ALA A 37 9.08 5.38 -1.30
CA ALA A 37 9.70 5.00 -0.04
C ALA A 37 11.25 5.02 -0.05
N ARG A 38 11.89 5.27 -1.20
CA ARG A 38 13.32 5.63 -1.24
C ARG A 38 13.58 7.00 -0.63
N ALA A 39 12.69 7.96 -0.92
CA ALA A 39 12.79 9.33 -0.41
C ALA A 39 12.22 9.41 1.02
N ILE A 40 11.06 8.78 1.25
CA ILE A 40 10.34 8.75 2.53
C ILE A 40 10.09 7.29 2.93
N PRO A 41 11.08 6.60 3.54
CA PRO A 41 10.92 5.21 3.99
C PRO A 41 9.74 5.02 4.94
N GLU A 42 9.43 6.03 5.73
CA GLU A 42 8.35 6.07 6.72
C GLU A 42 6.95 5.92 6.12
N ASN A 43 6.80 6.11 4.80
CA ASN A 43 5.54 5.83 4.10
C ASN A 43 5.06 4.38 4.26
N GLU A 44 5.97 3.45 4.58
CA GLU A 44 5.60 2.06 4.86
C GLU A 44 4.71 1.91 6.09
N ALA A 45 4.66 2.89 6.99
CA ALA A 45 3.70 2.92 8.08
C ALA A 45 2.24 2.95 7.57
N ILE A 46 1.98 3.64 6.46
CA ILE A 46 0.65 3.71 5.86
C ILE A 46 0.25 2.33 5.31
N SER A 47 1.14 1.69 4.55
CA SER A 47 0.87 0.35 3.99
C SER A 47 0.64 -0.70 5.06
N THR A 48 1.31 -0.59 6.21
CA THR A 48 1.22 -1.58 7.30
C THR A 48 0.13 -1.27 8.32
N ALA A 49 -0.63 -0.20 8.15
CA ALA A 49 -1.60 0.26 9.13
C ALA A 49 -2.65 -0.81 9.48
N SER A 50 -2.95 -0.97 10.77
CA SER A 50 -4.17 -1.63 11.26
C SER A 50 -5.29 -0.62 11.47
N SER A 51 -4.95 0.65 11.74
CA SER A 51 -5.89 1.76 11.88
C SER A 51 -6.49 2.19 10.54
N SER A 52 -7.68 2.78 10.59
CA SER A 52 -8.28 3.50 9.47
C SER A 52 -7.55 4.84 9.23
N PRO A 53 -7.73 5.48 8.04
CA PRO A 53 -7.17 6.80 7.77
C PRO A 53 -7.56 7.84 8.82
N MET A 54 -8.79 7.79 9.32
CA MET A 54 -9.30 8.74 10.31
C MET A 54 -8.67 8.54 11.69
N GLN A 55 -8.47 7.28 12.11
CA GLN A 55 -7.76 6.96 13.35
C GLN A 55 -6.29 7.40 13.29
N ALA A 56 -5.59 7.05 12.19
CA ALA A 56 -4.21 7.48 11.98
C ALA A 56 -4.05 9.02 11.97
N ARG A 57 -5.03 9.74 11.39
CA ARG A 57 -5.08 11.21 11.40
C ARG A 57 -5.29 11.75 12.81
N ALA A 58 -6.25 11.21 13.56
CA ALA A 58 -6.55 11.62 14.94
C ALA A 58 -5.35 11.36 15.89
N ALA A 59 -4.62 10.27 15.65
CA ALA A 59 -3.42 9.92 16.43
C ALA A 59 -2.15 10.69 15.98
N GLY A 60 -2.27 11.64 15.04
CA GLY A 60 -1.16 12.47 14.58
C GLY A 60 -0.24 11.81 13.53
N GLY A 61 -0.53 10.59 13.09
CA GLY A 61 0.28 9.88 12.10
C GLY A 61 0.40 10.60 10.77
N VAL A 62 -0.71 11.16 10.28
CA VAL A 62 -0.73 11.95 9.03
C VAL A 62 0.13 13.22 9.16
N ALA A 63 0.13 13.87 10.32
CA ALA A 63 0.95 15.06 10.56
C ALA A 63 2.45 14.73 10.57
N ILE A 64 2.84 13.59 11.15
CA ILE A 64 4.23 13.12 11.12
C ILE A 64 4.66 12.84 9.68
N ILE A 65 3.88 12.09 8.92
CA ILE A 65 4.14 11.79 7.50
C ILE A 65 4.24 13.07 6.68
N ASP A 66 3.35 14.04 6.89
CA ASP A 66 3.39 15.32 6.19
C ASP A 66 4.67 16.11 6.50
N GLY A 67 5.07 16.21 7.77
CA GLY A 67 6.33 16.86 8.16
C GLY A 67 7.56 16.24 7.48
N LEU A 68 7.58 14.91 7.36
CA LEU A 68 8.65 14.18 6.67
C LEU A 68 8.66 14.47 5.16
N HIS A 69 7.49 14.55 4.53
CA HIS A 69 7.35 14.92 3.12
C HIS A 69 7.85 16.32 2.84
N GLN A 70 7.48 17.29 3.68
CA GLN A 70 7.95 18.67 3.54
C GLN A 70 9.47 18.76 3.70
N LYS A 71 10.02 18.11 4.72
CA LYS A 71 11.44 18.15 5.05
C LYS A 71 12.34 17.46 4.01
N HIS A 72 11.91 16.31 3.50
CA HIS A 72 12.78 15.41 2.74
C HIS A 72 12.42 15.26 1.26
N PHE A 73 11.23 15.71 0.85
CA PHE A 73 10.79 15.48 -0.53
C PHE A 73 10.03 16.64 -1.17
N ASN A 74 10.08 17.84 -0.57
CA ASN A 74 9.45 19.05 -1.11
C ASN A 74 7.98 18.86 -1.50
N MET A 75 7.23 18.10 -0.70
CA MET A 75 5.81 17.84 -0.92
C MET A 75 5.00 18.08 0.36
N LYS A 76 3.75 18.50 0.18
CA LYS A 76 2.70 18.51 1.19
C LYS A 76 1.92 17.20 1.08
N TYR A 77 1.95 16.35 2.11
CA TYR A 77 1.10 15.18 2.17
C TYR A 77 -0.30 15.56 2.64
N LEU A 78 -1.31 15.26 1.87
CA LEU A 78 -2.68 15.70 2.12
C LEU A 78 -3.54 14.63 2.80
N GLY A 79 -3.22 13.35 2.54
CA GLY A 79 -3.94 12.28 3.20
C GLY A 79 -3.93 10.96 2.44
N TRP A 80 -4.51 9.95 3.07
CA TRP A 80 -4.55 8.56 2.62
C TRP A 80 -5.98 8.18 2.21
N THR A 81 -6.20 7.95 0.91
CA THR A 81 -7.55 7.84 0.35
C THR A 81 -8.05 6.41 0.12
N THR A 82 -7.24 5.39 0.29
CA THR A 82 -7.64 4.00 0.00
C THR A 82 -7.77 3.12 1.25
N GLY A 83 -8.17 3.70 2.36
CA GLY A 83 -8.55 2.92 3.54
C GLY A 83 -9.65 1.90 3.23
N GLY A 84 -9.64 0.77 3.95
CA GLY A 84 -10.60 -0.33 3.77
C GLY A 84 -10.24 -1.33 2.68
N GLY A 85 -9.36 -1.00 1.74
CA GLY A 85 -8.74 -1.95 0.83
C GLY A 85 -7.47 -2.53 1.46
N LYS A 86 -7.34 -3.85 1.51
CA LYS A 86 -6.17 -4.55 2.05
C LYS A 86 -5.46 -5.34 0.97
N PHE A 87 -4.26 -5.83 1.26
CA PHE A 87 -3.56 -6.79 0.40
C PHE A 87 -3.79 -8.21 0.88
N ARG A 88 -4.07 -9.09 -0.08
CA ARG A 88 -4.24 -10.53 0.10
C ARG A 88 -3.27 -11.27 -0.80
N ILE A 89 -2.75 -12.40 -0.36
CA ILE A 89 -1.93 -13.28 -1.18
C ILE A 89 -2.85 -14.25 -1.91
N TYR A 90 -2.77 -14.24 -3.24
CA TYR A 90 -3.49 -15.15 -4.13
C TYR A 90 -2.51 -16.11 -4.78
N MET A 91 -2.88 -17.39 -4.91
CA MET A 91 -1.99 -18.48 -5.35
C MET A 91 -2.68 -19.41 -6.35
N LYS A 92 -1.89 -20.01 -7.23
CA LYS A 92 -2.37 -21.10 -8.12
C LYS A 92 -2.71 -22.35 -7.33
N ASN A 93 -1.85 -22.74 -6.40
CA ASN A 93 -1.97 -23.96 -5.60
C ASN A 93 -2.31 -23.62 -4.14
N ALA A 94 -2.83 -24.59 -3.41
CA ALA A 94 -3.10 -24.44 -1.99
C ALA A 94 -1.82 -24.10 -1.20
N PRO A 95 -1.90 -23.18 -0.23
CA PRO A 95 -0.75 -22.82 0.60
C PRO A 95 -0.35 -23.98 1.51
N LYS A 96 0.95 -24.08 1.78
CA LYS A 96 1.51 -24.91 2.85
C LYS A 96 1.74 -24.05 4.09
N PHE A 97 1.64 -24.69 5.25
CA PHE A 97 1.92 -24.04 6.53
C PHE A 97 3.03 -24.78 7.26
N SER A 98 3.92 -24.04 7.89
CA SER A 98 4.99 -24.57 8.74
C SER A 98 4.43 -25.11 10.07
N ALA A 99 5.24 -25.84 10.84
CA ALA A 99 4.89 -26.25 12.20
C ALA A 99 4.56 -25.09 13.15
N ALA A 100 5.09 -23.89 12.87
CA ALA A 100 4.75 -22.66 13.59
C ALA A 100 3.41 -22.05 13.16
N GLY A 101 2.69 -22.65 12.22
CA GLY A 101 1.41 -22.18 11.70
C GLY A 101 1.52 -20.95 10.78
N LEU A 102 2.71 -20.66 10.24
CA LEU A 102 2.93 -19.60 9.27
C LEU A 102 2.92 -20.16 7.84
N PRO A 103 2.51 -19.38 6.82
CA PRO A 103 2.68 -19.78 5.43
C PRO A 103 4.15 -20.10 5.14
N ASP A 104 4.40 -21.21 4.45
CA ASP A 104 5.73 -21.58 3.93
C ASP A 104 5.70 -21.51 2.40
N PHE A 105 6.35 -20.47 1.86
CA PHE A 105 6.42 -20.23 0.42
C PHE A 105 7.70 -20.77 -0.22
N SER A 106 8.38 -21.73 0.43
CA SER A 106 9.53 -22.41 -0.17
C SER A 106 9.15 -23.01 -1.52
N GLY A 107 9.89 -22.64 -2.57
CA GLY A 107 9.62 -23.06 -3.95
C GLY A 107 8.50 -22.31 -4.67
N VAL A 108 7.79 -21.38 -4.01
CA VAL A 108 6.76 -20.57 -4.66
C VAL A 108 7.40 -19.37 -5.33
N LYS A 109 7.20 -19.24 -6.65
CA LYS A 109 7.57 -18.06 -7.43
C LYS A 109 6.48 -17.01 -7.28
N MET A 110 6.77 -15.93 -6.55
CA MET A 110 5.78 -14.94 -6.17
C MET A 110 6.07 -13.59 -6.80
N ARG A 111 5.06 -13.00 -7.43
CA ARG A 111 5.16 -11.61 -7.88
C ARG A 111 5.38 -10.69 -6.69
N ASP A 112 6.27 -9.75 -6.84
CA ASP A 112 6.65 -8.77 -5.83
C ASP A 112 6.48 -7.34 -6.32
N ASN A 113 6.43 -6.42 -5.38
CA ASN A 113 6.58 -4.99 -5.57
C ASN A 113 7.24 -4.36 -4.32
N PRO A 114 7.62 -3.06 -4.36
CA PRO A 114 8.28 -2.41 -3.23
C PRO A 114 7.53 -2.45 -1.89
N ILE A 115 6.20 -2.64 -1.90
CA ILE A 115 5.36 -2.58 -0.69
C ILE A 115 5.63 -3.78 0.23
N TYR A 116 5.60 -5.01 -0.31
CA TYR A 116 5.52 -6.22 0.51
C TYR A 116 6.65 -7.25 0.29
N GLY A 117 7.63 -6.94 -0.56
CA GLY A 117 8.69 -7.90 -0.88
C GLY A 117 9.51 -8.38 0.32
N ALA A 118 9.75 -7.55 1.32
CA ALA A 118 10.47 -7.96 2.53
C ALA A 118 9.69 -9.03 3.30
N PHE A 119 8.39 -8.85 3.43
CA PHE A 119 7.50 -9.80 4.10
C PHE A 119 7.43 -11.15 3.36
N LEU A 120 7.29 -11.11 2.03
CA LEU A 120 7.25 -12.34 1.22
C LEU A 120 8.54 -13.17 1.34
N ARG A 121 9.69 -12.49 1.31
CA ARG A 121 11.00 -13.16 1.52
C ARG A 121 11.16 -13.73 2.93
N ALA A 122 10.62 -13.07 3.95
CA ALA A 122 10.61 -13.60 5.31
C ALA A 122 9.79 -14.90 5.41
N LEU A 123 8.80 -15.09 4.52
CA LEU A 123 8.02 -16.31 4.35
C LEU A 123 8.64 -17.27 3.31
N LYS A 124 9.91 -17.10 2.94
CA LYS A 124 10.71 -17.93 2.04
C LYS A 124 10.26 -17.94 0.57
N ALA A 125 9.47 -16.95 0.12
CA ALA A 125 9.09 -16.85 -1.28
C ALA A 125 10.28 -16.49 -2.19
N SER A 126 10.35 -17.09 -3.38
CA SER A 126 11.18 -16.60 -4.47
C SER A 126 10.46 -15.45 -5.17
N THR A 127 10.96 -14.21 -4.99
CA THR A 127 10.24 -13.01 -5.42
C THR A 127 10.70 -12.47 -6.76
N HIS A 128 9.75 -12.08 -7.62
CA HIS A 128 9.96 -11.49 -8.94
C HIS A 128 9.27 -10.11 -8.99
N ASN A 129 10.04 -9.05 -9.10
CA ASN A 129 9.48 -7.69 -9.18
C ASN A 129 8.91 -7.44 -10.59
N LEU A 130 7.58 -7.32 -10.65
CA LEU A 130 6.85 -7.12 -11.91
C LEU A 130 5.80 -6.01 -11.76
N PRO A 131 5.66 -5.11 -12.76
CA PRO A 131 4.53 -4.19 -12.81
C PRO A 131 3.22 -4.98 -13.00
N SER A 132 2.11 -4.44 -12.50
CA SER A 132 0.81 -5.11 -12.59
C SER A 132 0.40 -5.50 -14.01
N SER A 133 0.75 -4.69 -15.00
CA SER A 133 0.48 -4.95 -16.41
C SER A 133 1.16 -6.20 -16.98
N ALA A 134 2.26 -6.66 -16.37
CA ALA A 134 3.00 -7.84 -16.80
C ALA A 134 2.54 -9.14 -16.10
N VAL A 135 1.73 -9.04 -15.04
CA VAL A 135 1.43 -10.19 -14.15
C VAL A 135 0.54 -11.21 -14.84
N TYR A 136 -0.44 -10.80 -15.65
CA TYR A 136 -1.29 -11.73 -16.38
C TYR A 136 -0.47 -12.71 -17.22
N GLY A 137 0.40 -12.19 -18.09
CA GLY A 137 1.28 -13.01 -18.93
C GLY A 137 2.30 -13.83 -18.13
N ALA A 138 2.77 -13.31 -16.98
CA ALA A 138 3.67 -14.04 -16.10
C ALA A 138 2.97 -15.23 -15.41
N LEU A 139 1.70 -15.07 -15.02
CA LEU A 139 0.86 -16.15 -14.50
C LEU A 139 0.56 -17.21 -15.57
N GLU A 140 0.19 -16.76 -16.76
CA GLU A 140 -0.11 -17.63 -17.90
C GLU A 140 1.09 -18.51 -18.28
N LYS A 141 2.29 -17.92 -18.36
CA LYS A 141 3.53 -18.61 -18.72
C LYS A 141 4.19 -19.34 -17.56
N GLY A 142 3.64 -19.32 -16.34
CA GLY A 142 4.22 -19.96 -15.17
C GLY A 142 5.53 -19.33 -14.68
N VAL A 143 5.78 -18.06 -15.01
CA VAL A 143 6.90 -17.26 -14.47
C VAL A 143 6.68 -17.00 -12.98
N VAL A 144 5.42 -16.78 -12.57
CA VAL A 144 5.01 -16.70 -11.18
C VAL A 144 3.82 -17.60 -10.90
N ASP A 145 3.71 -18.08 -9.66
CA ASP A 145 2.66 -18.97 -9.18
C ASP A 145 1.72 -18.29 -8.19
N ALA A 146 2.09 -17.12 -7.73
CA ALA A 146 1.34 -16.34 -6.74
C ALA A 146 1.59 -14.84 -6.90
N SER A 147 0.63 -14.04 -6.45
CA SER A 147 0.75 -12.59 -6.40
C SER A 147 -0.08 -12.04 -5.24
N PRO A 148 0.48 -11.22 -4.36
CA PRO A 148 -0.33 -10.33 -3.56
C PRO A 148 -1.01 -9.30 -4.47
N TRP A 149 -2.26 -8.99 -4.12
CA TRP A 149 -3.03 -7.93 -4.74
C TRP A 149 -4.02 -7.34 -3.74
N ALA A 150 -4.56 -6.20 -4.06
CA ALA A 150 -5.64 -5.62 -3.28
C ALA A 150 -6.84 -6.57 -3.20
N THR A 151 -7.58 -6.52 -2.13
CA THR A 151 -8.81 -7.30 -1.91
C THR A 151 -9.93 -6.91 -2.87
N ILE A 152 -9.66 -5.93 -3.73
CA ILE A 152 -10.56 -5.39 -4.75
C ILE A 152 -9.82 -5.40 -6.09
N GLY A 153 -10.49 -5.84 -7.16
CA GLY A 153 -10.07 -5.66 -8.55
C GLY A 153 -9.27 -6.80 -9.18
N ILE A 154 -9.06 -7.92 -8.49
CA ILE A 154 -8.36 -9.09 -9.08
C ILE A 154 -9.11 -9.64 -10.31
N LYS A 155 -10.45 -9.59 -10.29
CA LYS A 155 -11.29 -9.99 -11.41
C LYS A 155 -11.14 -9.08 -12.62
N GLY A 156 -11.06 -7.77 -12.42
CA GLY A 156 -10.80 -6.80 -13.49
C GLY A 156 -9.48 -7.04 -14.20
N LEU A 157 -8.50 -7.59 -13.50
CA LEU A 157 -7.19 -8.00 -14.04
C LEU A 157 -7.21 -9.41 -14.64
N LYS A 158 -8.30 -10.17 -14.47
CA LYS A 158 -8.47 -11.56 -14.92
C LYS A 158 -7.44 -12.54 -14.32
N TRP A 159 -6.84 -12.20 -13.16
CA TRP A 159 -5.84 -13.06 -12.50
C TRP A 159 -6.51 -14.22 -11.76
N ASP A 160 -7.77 -14.07 -11.37
CA ASP A 160 -8.63 -15.09 -10.80
C ASP A 160 -8.76 -16.35 -11.67
N LYS A 161 -8.51 -16.23 -12.99
CA LYS A 161 -8.43 -17.38 -13.90
C LYS A 161 -7.30 -18.36 -13.55
N PHE A 162 -6.21 -17.85 -13.01
CA PHE A 162 -5.01 -18.62 -12.64
C PHE A 162 -4.91 -18.84 -11.13
N LEU A 163 -5.28 -17.84 -10.34
CA LEU A 163 -5.13 -17.81 -8.90
C LEU A 163 -6.42 -18.29 -8.25
N ARG A 164 -6.41 -19.53 -7.75
CA ARG A 164 -7.61 -20.21 -7.24
C ARG A 164 -7.62 -20.37 -5.72
N HIS A 165 -6.56 -19.92 -5.04
CA HIS A 165 -6.40 -19.98 -3.59
C HIS A 165 -6.06 -18.59 -3.06
N ALA A 166 -6.58 -18.25 -1.90
CA ALA A 166 -6.35 -17.00 -1.21
C ALA A 166 -6.03 -17.23 0.26
N ILE A 167 -5.14 -16.45 0.84
CA ILE A 167 -4.71 -16.56 2.25
C ILE A 167 -5.36 -15.45 3.08
N GLU A 168 -5.93 -15.81 4.22
CA GLU A 168 -6.49 -14.91 5.21
C GLU A 168 -5.80 -15.10 6.58
N PRO A 169 -5.65 -14.02 7.38
CA PRO A 169 -6.15 -12.66 7.15
C PRO A 169 -5.34 -11.89 6.10
N ASP A 170 -5.98 -10.84 5.56
CA ASP A 170 -5.31 -9.83 4.75
C ASP A 170 -4.23 -9.12 5.58
N PHE A 171 -3.12 -8.72 4.95
CA PHE A 171 -1.97 -8.25 5.70
C PHE A 171 -1.79 -6.73 5.67
N TYR A 172 -1.36 -6.13 4.58
CA TYR A 172 -1.18 -4.69 4.45
C TYR A 172 -2.42 -4.01 3.92
N GLN A 173 -2.47 -2.69 4.03
CA GLN A 173 -3.48 -1.85 3.40
C GLN A 173 -2.97 -1.24 2.10
N THR A 174 -3.87 -0.91 1.19
CA THR A 174 -3.56 -0.07 0.05
C THR A 174 -3.26 1.34 0.55
N ASP A 175 -2.15 1.92 0.10
CA ASP A 175 -1.56 3.15 0.63
C ASP A 175 -1.61 4.33 -0.35
N ILE A 176 -2.61 4.34 -1.24
CA ILE A 176 -2.77 5.43 -2.20
C ILE A 176 -3.19 6.69 -1.45
N GLY A 177 -2.41 7.73 -1.63
CA GLY A 177 -2.62 9.01 -1.00
C GLY A 177 -2.37 10.19 -1.94
N TRP A 178 -2.75 11.36 -1.49
CA TRP A 178 -2.57 12.61 -2.20
C TRP A 178 -1.39 13.38 -1.65
N ALA A 179 -0.53 13.85 -2.54
CA ALA A 179 0.56 14.74 -2.19
C ALA A 179 0.72 15.85 -3.24
N MET A 180 1.03 17.05 -2.78
CA MET A 180 1.13 18.26 -3.60
C MET A 180 2.55 18.84 -3.51
N ASN A 181 3.03 19.48 -4.58
CA ASN A 181 4.28 20.24 -4.51
C ASN A 181 4.19 21.30 -3.40
N LEU A 182 5.21 21.40 -2.55
CA LEU A 182 5.18 22.24 -1.36
C LEU A 182 5.08 23.72 -1.70
N ALA A 183 5.81 24.19 -2.70
CA ALA A 183 5.75 25.60 -3.12
C ALA A 183 4.37 25.97 -3.68
N LYS A 184 3.79 25.07 -4.49
CA LYS A 184 2.41 25.25 -4.99
C LYS A 184 1.39 25.26 -3.86
N TRP A 185 1.50 24.34 -2.91
CA TRP A 185 0.66 24.35 -1.71
C TRP A 185 0.78 25.67 -0.95
N ASN A 186 1.99 26.13 -0.70
CA ASN A 186 2.22 27.38 0.04
C ASN A 186 1.65 28.60 -0.67
N GLY A 187 1.68 28.62 -1.99
CA GLY A 187 1.11 29.69 -2.82
C GLY A 187 -0.43 29.72 -2.89
N LEU A 188 -1.12 28.65 -2.43
CA LEU A 188 -2.58 28.65 -2.40
C LEU A 188 -3.12 29.59 -1.31
N SER A 189 -4.26 30.23 -1.60
CA SER A 189 -5.01 31.00 -0.59
C SER A 189 -5.50 30.10 0.55
N ALA A 190 -5.73 30.66 1.74
CA ALA A 190 -6.28 29.92 2.89
C ALA A 190 -7.61 29.22 2.53
N LYS A 191 -8.46 29.90 1.74
CA LYS A 191 -9.72 29.33 1.24
C LYS A 191 -9.50 28.09 0.37
N ALA A 192 -8.55 28.13 -0.58
CA ALA A 192 -8.24 27.01 -1.45
C ALA A 192 -7.65 25.80 -0.67
N LYS A 193 -6.74 26.07 0.28
CA LYS A 193 -6.20 25.05 1.20
C LYS A 193 -7.30 24.37 1.99
N GLY A 194 -8.23 25.15 2.57
CA GLY A 194 -9.36 24.63 3.33
C GLY A 194 -10.29 23.74 2.49
N ILE A 195 -10.60 24.15 1.25
CA ILE A 195 -11.43 23.37 0.32
C ILE A 195 -10.75 22.01 0.01
N LEU A 196 -9.46 22.03 -0.37
CA LEU A 196 -8.72 20.81 -0.68
C LEU A 196 -8.64 19.86 0.51
N GLN A 197 -8.28 20.36 1.69
CA GLN A 197 -8.19 19.55 2.90
C GLN A 197 -9.54 18.93 3.28
N SER A 198 -10.60 19.74 3.29
CA SER A 198 -11.94 19.25 3.64
C SER A 198 -12.43 18.20 2.65
N ALA A 199 -12.25 18.41 1.35
CA ALA A 199 -12.63 17.46 0.32
C ALA A 199 -11.89 16.13 0.47
N LEU A 200 -10.58 16.17 0.70
CA LEU A 200 -9.76 14.96 0.84
C LEU A 200 -10.05 14.19 2.14
N ILE A 201 -10.25 14.89 3.26
CA ILE A 201 -10.65 14.26 4.53
C ILE A 201 -12.03 13.58 4.39
N ASN A 202 -12.96 14.23 3.70
CA ASN A 202 -14.25 13.63 3.42
C ASN A 202 -14.12 12.39 2.53
N GLN A 203 -13.25 12.45 1.52
CA GLN A 203 -12.98 11.33 0.64
C GLN A 203 -12.31 10.15 1.38
N GLU A 204 -11.43 10.41 2.36
CA GLU A 204 -10.86 9.36 3.23
C GLU A 204 -11.96 8.56 3.94
N LYS A 205 -12.97 9.25 4.48
CA LYS A 205 -14.11 8.62 5.18
C LYS A 205 -14.94 7.76 4.23
N ILE A 206 -15.32 8.33 3.10
CA ILE A 206 -16.16 7.66 2.08
C ILE A 206 -15.44 6.43 1.55
N ASN A 207 -14.20 6.57 1.13
CA ASN A 207 -13.43 5.48 0.53
C ASN A 207 -13.14 4.35 1.52
N ASN A 208 -12.95 4.66 2.81
CA ASN A 208 -12.75 3.61 3.81
C ASN A 208 -13.97 2.71 3.93
N VAL A 209 -15.18 3.29 3.99
CA VAL A 209 -16.43 2.52 4.05
C VAL A 209 -16.66 1.75 2.76
N GLN A 210 -16.52 2.41 1.61
CA GLN A 210 -16.69 1.78 0.30
C GLN A 210 -15.66 0.67 0.05
N GLY A 211 -14.41 0.87 0.47
CA GLY A 211 -13.36 -0.12 0.33
C GLY A 211 -13.64 -1.41 1.12
N LEU A 212 -14.15 -1.29 2.35
CA LEU A 212 -14.58 -2.44 3.14
C LEU A 212 -15.73 -3.20 2.48
N ASP A 213 -16.77 -2.49 2.02
CA ASP A 213 -17.92 -3.07 1.35
C ASP A 213 -17.55 -3.78 0.03
N LEU A 214 -16.75 -3.12 -0.81
CA LEU A 214 -16.27 -3.69 -2.08
C LEU A 214 -15.40 -4.93 -1.84
N SER A 215 -14.51 -4.91 -0.84
CA SER A 215 -13.69 -6.06 -0.47
C SER A 215 -14.54 -7.27 -0.06
N ALA A 216 -15.59 -7.02 0.75
CA ALA A 216 -16.51 -8.06 1.17
C ALA A 216 -17.30 -8.65 0.00
N LYS A 217 -17.82 -7.80 -0.89
CA LYS A 217 -18.56 -8.20 -2.10
C LYS A 217 -17.70 -9.01 -3.07
N GLU A 218 -16.47 -8.56 -3.32
CA GLU A 218 -15.55 -9.29 -4.20
C GLU A 218 -15.18 -10.65 -3.61
N ARG A 219 -14.94 -10.73 -2.30
CA ARG A 219 -14.70 -12.02 -1.60
C ARG A 219 -15.85 -13.02 -1.81
N VAL A 220 -17.10 -12.58 -1.62
CA VAL A 220 -18.29 -13.44 -1.84
C VAL A 220 -18.36 -13.92 -3.29
N THR A 221 -18.07 -13.03 -4.24
CA THR A 221 -18.06 -13.36 -5.66
C THR A 221 -16.98 -14.39 -5.99
N LEU A 222 -15.75 -14.20 -5.49
CA LEU A 222 -14.64 -15.13 -5.72
C LEU A 222 -14.92 -16.52 -5.14
N ILE A 223 -15.56 -16.61 -3.97
CA ILE A 223 -15.98 -17.90 -3.36
C ILE A 223 -17.01 -18.59 -4.26
N LYS A 224 -18.04 -17.88 -4.72
CA LYS A 224 -19.06 -18.43 -5.64
C LYS A 224 -18.45 -18.97 -6.93
N GLU A 225 -17.36 -18.36 -7.39
CA GLU A 225 -16.62 -18.78 -8.59
C GLU A 225 -15.54 -19.84 -8.29
N GLY A 226 -15.52 -20.40 -7.08
CA GLY A 226 -14.70 -21.54 -6.68
C GLY A 226 -13.30 -21.21 -6.18
N MET A 227 -13.01 -19.95 -5.83
CA MET A 227 -11.76 -19.62 -5.12
C MET A 227 -11.82 -20.13 -3.68
N LYS A 228 -10.77 -20.80 -3.24
CA LYS A 228 -10.65 -21.37 -1.89
C LYS A 228 -9.88 -20.41 -0.99
N PHE A 229 -10.45 -20.06 0.14
CA PHE A 229 -9.83 -19.21 1.15
C PHE A 229 -9.24 -20.05 2.27
N HIS A 230 -8.01 -19.77 2.66
CA HIS A 230 -7.24 -20.52 3.65
C HIS A 230 -6.84 -19.62 4.80
N SER A 231 -7.30 -19.94 6.01
CA SER A 231 -6.92 -19.20 7.20
C SER A 231 -5.52 -19.61 7.65
N VAL A 232 -4.69 -18.61 7.96
CA VAL A 232 -3.36 -18.85 8.57
C VAL A 232 -3.56 -19.34 10.00
N PRO A 233 -3.07 -20.54 10.36
CA PRO A 233 -3.23 -21.09 11.72
C PRO A 233 -2.72 -20.14 12.82
N ASN A 234 -1.56 -19.52 12.62
CA ASN A 234 -1.00 -18.54 13.54
C ASN A 234 -1.09 -17.12 12.92
N SER A 235 -2.32 -16.64 12.77
CA SER A 235 -2.61 -15.34 12.15
C SER A 235 -1.98 -14.17 12.90
N LYS A 236 -1.88 -14.24 14.23
CA LYS A 236 -1.24 -13.19 15.06
C LYS A 236 0.26 -13.06 14.72
N ALA A 237 0.98 -14.16 14.65
CA ALA A 237 2.39 -14.16 14.30
C ALA A 237 2.61 -13.72 12.84
N TYR A 238 1.72 -14.13 11.92
CA TYR A 238 1.74 -13.74 10.51
C TYR A 238 1.61 -12.21 10.35
N LEU A 239 0.60 -11.59 10.97
CA LEU A 239 0.40 -10.15 10.90
C LEU A 239 1.54 -9.38 11.60
N LYS A 240 2.02 -9.88 12.74
CA LYS A 240 3.18 -9.30 13.41
C LYS A 240 4.43 -9.32 12.54
N MET A 241 4.71 -10.45 11.87
CA MET A 241 5.83 -10.58 10.94
C MET A 241 5.70 -9.61 9.76
N ALA A 242 4.49 -9.42 9.22
CA ALA A 242 4.24 -8.45 8.15
C ALA A 242 4.64 -7.03 8.60
N VAL A 243 4.12 -6.57 9.72
CA VAL A 243 4.42 -5.23 10.27
C VAL A 243 5.91 -5.09 10.60
N ASP A 244 6.48 -6.04 11.34
CA ASP A 244 7.89 -5.96 11.78
C ASP A 244 8.87 -5.95 10.60
N SER A 245 8.60 -6.73 9.54
CA SER A 245 9.45 -6.75 8.35
C SER A 245 9.52 -5.38 7.65
N ALA A 246 8.43 -4.62 7.65
CA ALA A 246 8.40 -3.27 7.11
C ALA A 246 9.13 -2.28 8.01
N TYR A 247 8.81 -2.24 9.31
CA TYR A 247 9.47 -1.31 10.25
C TYR A 247 10.96 -1.56 10.39
N ASN A 248 11.41 -2.82 10.37
CA ASN A 248 12.84 -3.16 10.35
C ASN A 248 13.52 -2.66 9.06
N ARG A 249 12.84 -2.76 7.92
CA ARG A 249 13.33 -2.21 6.65
C ARG A 249 13.41 -0.68 6.70
N VAL A 250 12.40 -0.01 7.25
CA VAL A 250 12.40 1.45 7.43
C VAL A 250 13.57 1.87 8.32
N ALA A 251 13.72 1.27 9.51
CA ALA A 251 14.81 1.57 10.42
C ALA A 251 16.19 1.35 9.77
N GLY A 252 16.36 0.25 9.05
CA GLY A 252 17.59 -0.04 8.31
C GLY A 252 17.90 1.00 7.23
N ARG A 253 16.90 1.48 6.50
CA ARG A 253 17.07 2.54 5.48
C ARG A 253 17.44 3.88 6.11
N LEU A 254 16.77 4.27 7.20
CA LEU A 254 17.08 5.50 7.94
C LEU A 254 18.50 5.46 8.48
N LYS A 255 18.89 4.37 9.14
CA LYS A 255 20.28 4.17 9.63
C LYS A 255 21.29 4.30 8.50
N LYS A 256 21.07 3.63 7.36
CA LYS A 256 21.97 3.67 6.19
C LYS A 256 22.12 5.08 5.60
N SER A 257 21.08 5.90 5.69
CA SER A 257 21.09 7.29 5.18
C SER A 257 21.46 8.33 6.23
N GLY A 258 21.82 7.94 7.46
CA GLY A 258 22.12 8.84 8.56
C GLY A 258 20.93 9.68 9.04
N ARG A 259 19.70 9.23 8.78
CA ARG A 259 18.48 9.94 9.19
C ARG A 259 18.05 9.54 10.58
N ASP A 260 17.45 10.50 11.29
CA ASP A 260 16.81 10.27 12.59
C ASP A 260 15.66 9.25 12.46
N SER A 261 15.57 8.36 13.43
CA SER A 261 14.53 7.32 13.53
C SER A 261 13.70 7.41 14.82
N SER A 262 13.93 8.42 15.66
CA SER A 262 13.26 8.60 16.96
C SER A 262 11.73 8.69 16.84
N HIS A 263 11.22 9.16 15.69
CA HIS A 263 9.80 9.28 15.42
C HIS A 263 9.10 7.95 15.06
N LEU A 264 9.86 6.88 14.80
CA LEU A 264 9.28 5.60 14.33
C LEU A 264 8.34 4.96 15.37
N SER A 265 8.64 5.06 16.66
CA SER A 265 7.77 4.54 17.71
C SER A 265 6.42 5.24 17.75
N LYS A 266 6.41 6.57 17.66
CA LYS A 266 5.19 7.39 17.58
C LYS A 266 4.42 7.09 16.30
N LEU A 267 5.11 6.96 15.17
CA LEU A 267 4.52 6.64 13.90
C LEU A 267 3.86 5.24 13.95
N ARG A 268 4.55 4.25 14.51
CA ARG A 268 3.99 2.91 14.71
C ARG A 268 2.75 2.94 15.59
N ALA A 269 2.78 3.65 16.71
CA ALA A 269 1.62 3.77 17.60
C ALA A 269 0.41 4.44 16.92
N ALA A 270 0.63 5.40 16.02
CA ALA A 270 -0.45 6.08 15.30
C ALA A 270 -1.10 5.20 14.21
N TYR A 271 -0.35 4.29 13.59
CA TYR A 271 -0.84 3.43 12.51
C TYR A 271 -1.18 2.00 12.94
N GLN A 272 -0.84 1.58 14.17
CA GLN A 272 -1.11 0.23 14.71
C GLN A 272 -2.08 0.31 15.91
N GLN A 273 -3.30 0.78 15.64
CA GLN A 273 -4.37 0.85 16.64
C GLN A 273 -5.36 -0.29 16.47
#